data_2eccb62a1393cbda8980261689c81948
#
_entry.id   2eccb62a1393cbda8980261689c81948
#
_cell.length_a   1.000
_cell.length_b   1.000
_cell.length_c   1.000
_cell.angle_alpha   90.00
_cell.angle_beta   90.00
_cell.angle_gamma   90.00
#
_symmetry.space_group_name_H-M   'P 1'
#
loop_
_entity.id
_entity.type
_entity.pdbx_description
1 polymer ?
#
loop_
_entity_poly.entity_id
_entity_poly.type
_entity_poly.pdbx_seq_one_letter_code
_entity_poly.pdbx_strand_id
1 'polypeptide(L)'
;MIKSKHNPLRIIALCLLLATVLPFAVACNKNAGPDQGTTVIDTTDGYVAEYLPEIDSQGYEFRIVDILGDIDQDIEGEPVTVVDNAIYKRNALIEGRYNLTISTNTIANWWEVTPLAQKLANAESAEYDLITVAINHTSTLILGNDMYAACDLPSDYIDMSRPWHNQSLNDSVTFDGVHFLDFTAFDVKPGGQCLMYNKGLIDVLNLEKPYDLVDSGNWTYDKMWSMMKAAGADLDNDYKWTVEDRYGIVTNYHMMTTLSHLGTGRNLVDVSSGTPVFNKSEGIVNAFMNATENFSVDGVYFDVYNEYGIGKGLEHLNEKFANDESLFLYGSTNTLTLLGDMTSDYGVLPFPKETAEQERYYALSGANIAMILTCHPDANFVCAIKEALAVESLNFYYPAYYENTLKSRYLRDEADLDYLKLVTDSCVLELGAQFWADYFRNKIAEEVIKYKGTNFASHLESITPQAQGIIDKLMEFVATKK
;
A
#
# COMPACT_ATOMS: atom_id res chain seq x y z
N MET A 1 -42.69 40.26 41.15
CA MET A 1 -43.49 38.99 41.25
C MET A 1 -43.93 38.60 39.83
N ILE A 2 -43.22 37.74 39.18
CA ILE A 2 -43.66 37.14 37.91
C ILE A 2 -43.50 35.62 38.08
N LYS A 3 -44.64 34.92 38.11
CA LYS A 3 -44.72 33.46 38.24
C LYS A 3 -44.39 32.80 36.90
N SER A 4 -43.34 31.97 36.89
CA SER A 4 -43.01 31.06 35.83
C SER A 4 -44.02 29.90 35.79
N LYS A 5 -44.77 29.75 34.72
CA LYS A 5 -45.65 28.59 34.45
C LYS A 5 -44.80 27.48 33.78
N HIS A 6 -44.57 26.40 34.49
CA HIS A 6 -44.04 25.19 33.90
C HIS A 6 -45.11 24.51 33.00
N ASN A 7 -44.75 24.24 31.78
CA ASN A 7 -45.61 23.61 30.77
C ASN A 7 -45.43 22.08 30.86
N PRO A 8 -46.45 21.29 31.26
CA PRO A 8 -46.35 19.84 31.47
C PRO A 8 -46.12 19.02 30.17
N LEU A 9 -46.25 19.64 29.02
CA LEU A 9 -46.03 18.98 27.72
C LEU A 9 -44.54 18.69 27.38
N ARG A 10 -43.60 19.27 28.10
CA ARG A 10 -42.15 18.99 27.89
C ARG A 10 -41.65 17.76 28.61
N ILE A 11 -42.35 17.26 29.63
CA ILE A 11 -41.95 16.06 30.39
C ILE A 11 -42.44 14.78 29.70
N ILE A 12 -43.48 14.85 28.88
CA ILE A 12 -43.99 13.68 28.15
C ILE A 12 -43.16 13.39 26.86
N ALA A 13 -42.49 14.40 26.29
CA ALA A 13 -41.63 14.22 25.14
C ALA A 13 -40.25 13.55 25.48
N LEU A 14 -39.83 13.63 26.75
CA LEU A 14 -38.53 13.04 27.18
C LEU A 14 -38.66 11.58 27.61
N CYS A 15 -39.85 11.08 27.89
CA CYS A 15 -40.09 9.67 28.28
C CYS A 15 -40.48 8.77 27.08
N LEU A 16 -40.70 9.32 25.90
CA LEU A 16 -41.04 8.54 24.67
C LEU A 16 -39.84 8.28 23.75
N LEU A 17 -38.65 8.78 24.10
CA LEU A 17 -37.40 8.55 23.33
C LEU A 17 -36.54 7.40 23.90
N LEU A 18 -37.03 6.69 24.92
CA LEU A 18 -36.28 5.60 25.59
C LEU A 18 -36.88 4.20 25.38
N ALA A 19 -37.80 4.03 24.42
CA ALA A 19 -38.49 2.74 24.24
C ALA A 19 -38.52 2.21 22.80
N THR A 20 -37.52 2.50 21.95
CA THR A 20 -37.37 1.85 20.63
C THR A 20 -35.94 1.43 20.35
N VAL A 21 -35.39 0.59 21.21
CA VAL A 21 -34.25 -0.28 20.84
C VAL A 21 -34.79 -1.70 20.76
N LEU A 22 -35.32 -2.06 19.60
CA LEU A 22 -35.57 -3.46 19.26
C LEU A 22 -34.27 -4.05 18.69
N PRO A 23 -33.83 -5.23 19.14
CA PRO A 23 -32.69 -5.88 18.53
C PRO A 23 -33.09 -6.43 17.16
N PHE A 24 -32.47 -5.97 16.10
CA PHE A 24 -32.50 -6.65 14.82
C PHE A 24 -31.75 -7.96 14.93
N ALA A 25 -32.48 -9.06 14.98
CA ALA A 25 -31.92 -10.38 14.78
C ALA A 25 -31.51 -10.50 13.31
N VAL A 26 -30.22 -10.48 13.03
CA VAL A 26 -29.67 -10.81 11.72
C VAL A 26 -29.84 -12.31 11.52
N ALA A 27 -30.72 -12.69 10.59
CA ALA A 27 -30.84 -14.07 10.12
C ALA A 27 -29.57 -14.41 9.31
N CYS A 28 -28.77 -15.34 9.82
CA CYS A 28 -27.63 -15.91 9.10
C CYS A 28 -28.12 -16.60 7.82
N ASN A 29 -27.84 -16.04 6.68
CA ASN A 29 -27.94 -16.73 5.39
C ASN A 29 -26.66 -17.54 5.16
N LYS A 30 -26.74 -18.87 5.28
CA LYS A 30 -25.66 -19.80 5.04
C LYS A 30 -25.50 -20.03 3.54
N ASN A 31 -24.82 -19.15 2.82
CA ASN A 31 -24.20 -19.40 1.51
C ASN A 31 -23.45 -18.13 1.07
N ALA A 32 -22.40 -17.79 1.80
CA ALA A 32 -21.38 -16.87 1.32
C ALA A 32 -20.07 -17.64 1.33
N GLY A 33 -19.32 -17.58 0.24
CA GLY A 33 -17.93 -18.05 0.18
C GLY A 33 -17.05 -17.27 1.16
N PRO A 34 -15.74 -17.58 1.29
CA PRO A 34 -14.92 -17.02 2.35
C PRO A 34 -14.91 -15.49 2.28
N ASP A 35 -15.53 -14.90 3.30
CA ASP A 35 -15.59 -13.45 3.50
C ASP A 35 -14.20 -12.96 3.88
N GLN A 36 -13.49 -12.31 2.95
CA GLN A 36 -12.23 -11.61 3.19
C GLN A 36 -12.50 -10.16 3.59
N GLY A 37 -13.47 -9.95 4.44
CA GLY A 37 -13.75 -8.63 5.01
C GLY A 37 -12.78 -8.31 6.12
N THR A 38 -12.02 -7.23 5.95
CA THR A 38 -11.32 -6.56 7.05
C THR A 38 -12.39 -6.13 8.07
N THR A 39 -12.51 -6.86 9.14
CA THR A 39 -13.45 -6.56 10.22
C THR A 39 -13.03 -5.24 10.84
N VAL A 40 -13.86 -4.20 10.71
CA VAL A 40 -13.75 -3.01 11.55
C VAL A 40 -14.07 -3.46 12.97
N ILE A 41 -13.05 -3.54 13.81
CA ILE A 41 -13.18 -3.99 15.18
C ILE A 41 -13.58 -2.78 16.02
N ASP A 42 -14.68 -2.92 16.71
CA ASP A 42 -15.10 -2.02 17.79
C ASP A 42 -14.08 -2.18 18.94
N THR A 43 -13.09 -1.28 18.98
CA THR A 43 -11.90 -1.35 19.84
C THR A 43 -12.16 -0.83 21.24
N THR A 44 -13.21 -1.28 21.90
CA THR A 44 -13.36 -1.02 23.35
C THR A 44 -12.43 -1.90 24.19
N ASP A 45 -12.01 -3.06 23.68
CA ASP A 45 -11.01 -3.94 24.27
C ASP A 45 -9.93 -4.22 23.19
N GLY A 46 -8.77 -3.54 23.25
CA GLY A 46 -7.67 -3.69 22.30
C GLY A 46 -7.17 -5.14 22.18
N TYR A 47 -6.46 -5.45 21.09
CA TYR A 47 -5.80 -6.75 20.92
C TYR A 47 -4.70 -6.97 21.95
N VAL A 48 -4.57 -8.20 22.43
CA VAL A 48 -3.54 -8.61 23.38
C VAL A 48 -2.84 -9.87 22.86
N ALA A 49 -1.51 -9.82 22.83
CA ALA A 49 -0.69 -11.01 22.57
C ALA A 49 -0.28 -11.63 23.91
N GLU A 50 -1.14 -12.50 24.46
CA GLU A 50 -0.98 -13.13 25.77
C GLU A 50 0.23 -14.07 25.86
N TYR A 51 0.72 -14.55 24.71
CA TYR A 51 1.85 -15.48 24.62
C TYR A 51 3.20 -14.78 24.63
N LEU A 52 3.23 -13.45 24.53
CA LEU A 52 4.49 -12.71 24.56
C LEU A 52 5.11 -12.76 25.97
N PRO A 53 6.43 -13.02 26.05
CA PRO A 53 7.10 -13.16 27.33
C PRO A 53 7.14 -11.85 28.11
N GLU A 54 7.21 -11.97 29.44
CA GLU A 54 7.63 -10.87 30.29
C GLU A 54 9.15 -10.85 30.35
N ILE A 55 9.76 -9.85 29.69
CA ILE A 55 11.21 -9.66 29.60
C ILE A 55 11.55 -8.33 30.26
N ASP A 56 12.53 -8.33 31.15
CA ASP A 56 13.21 -7.11 31.61
C ASP A 56 14.52 -6.97 30.83
N SER A 57 14.52 -6.08 29.84
CA SER A 57 15.68 -5.85 28.96
C SER A 57 16.75 -4.95 29.60
N GLN A 58 16.59 -4.57 30.88
CA GLN A 58 17.60 -3.82 31.68
C GLN A 58 18.05 -2.52 31.01
N GLY A 59 17.17 -1.82 30.31
CA GLY A 59 17.49 -0.57 29.61
C GLY A 59 18.19 -0.80 28.28
N TYR A 60 17.98 -1.95 27.64
CA TYR A 60 18.50 -2.23 26.30
C TYR A 60 18.02 -1.18 25.27
N GLU A 61 18.91 -0.75 24.40
CA GLU A 61 18.56 0.11 23.26
C GLU A 61 18.20 -0.76 22.06
N PHE A 62 16.89 -0.85 21.74
CA PHE A 62 16.38 -1.55 20.58
C PHE A 62 16.47 -0.65 19.35
N ARG A 63 17.32 -0.99 18.39
CA ARG A 63 17.71 -0.15 17.26
C ARG A 63 17.08 -0.59 15.97
N ILE A 64 16.40 0.34 15.30
CA ILE A 64 15.69 0.09 14.04
C ILE A 64 16.30 0.96 12.94
N VAL A 65 16.60 0.35 11.79
CA VAL A 65 16.82 1.11 10.55
C VAL A 65 15.48 1.27 9.86
N ASP A 66 15.08 2.52 9.63
CA ASP A 66 13.85 2.86 8.94
C ASP A 66 14.13 3.48 7.57
N ILE A 67 13.26 3.17 6.62
CA ILE A 67 13.21 3.79 5.30
C ILE A 67 12.05 4.80 5.31
N LEU A 68 12.32 6.05 5.00
CA LEU A 68 11.30 7.08 4.82
C LEU A 68 10.72 7.71 6.11
N GLY A 69 11.23 7.37 7.30
CA GLY A 69 10.77 7.98 8.56
C GLY A 69 9.37 7.54 8.99
N ASP A 70 9.01 6.30 8.67
CA ASP A 70 7.63 5.82 8.84
C ASP A 70 7.40 5.06 10.16
N ILE A 71 8.45 4.62 10.84
CA ILE A 71 8.36 3.73 12.02
C ILE A 71 8.50 4.49 13.32
N ASP A 72 9.36 5.47 13.34
CA ASP A 72 9.57 6.36 14.46
C ASP A 72 9.58 7.79 13.96
N GLN A 73 8.88 8.62 14.66
CA GLN A 73 9.20 10.02 14.64
C GLN A 73 9.95 10.23 15.95
N ASP A 74 11.27 10.31 15.85
CA ASP A 74 12.09 10.86 16.92
C ASP A 74 11.65 12.30 17.12
N ILE A 75 10.54 12.42 17.88
CA ILE A 75 9.91 13.70 18.13
C ILE A 75 10.76 14.33 19.23
N GLU A 76 11.78 15.07 18.81
CA GLU A 76 12.34 16.10 19.67
C GLU A 76 11.23 17.13 19.96
N GLY A 77 10.30 16.77 20.85
CA GLY A 77 9.20 17.63 21.24
C GLY A 77 7.86 16.89 21.45
N GLU A 78 6.78 17.66 21.59
CA GLU A 78 5.42 17.12 21.70
C GLU A 78 4.92 16.60 20.35
N PRO A 79 4.20 15.43 20.31
CA PRO A 79 3.62 14.90 19.10
C PRO A 79 2.73 15.93 18.39
N VAL A 80 2.98 16.15 17.09
CA VAL A 80 2.31 17.22 16.33
C VAL A 80 1.00 16.74 15.71
N THR A 81 0.95 15.46 15.28
CA THR A 81 -0.22 14.87 14.64
C THR A 81 -0.86 13.77 15.48
N VAL A 82 -2.08 13.37 15.10
CA VAL A 82 -2.77 12.23 15.74
C VAL A 82 -1.98 10.94 15.53
N VAL A 83 -1.36 10.78 14.35
CA VAL A 83 -0.53 9.62 14.00
C VAL A 83 0.75 9.61 14.83
N ASP A 84 1.44 10.76 14.96
CA ASP A 84 2.66 10.88 15.77
C ASP A 84 2.37 10.49 17.23
N ASN A 85 1.25 10.97 17.76
CA ASN A 85 0.82 10.64 19.13
C ASN A 85 0.54 9.13 19.29
N ALA A 86 -0.01 8.48 18.26
CA ALA A 86 -0.25 7.04 18.28
C ALA A 86 1.05 6.24 18.25
N ILE A 87 2.03 6.65 17.42
CA ILE A 87 3.37 6.07 17.37
C ILE A 87 4.07 6.22 18.72
N TYR A 88 4.06 7.44 19.29
CA TYR A 88 4.63 7.71 20.59
C TYR A 88 4.02 6.81 21.69
N LYS A 89 2.69 6.70 21.75
CA LYS A 89 2.00 5.84 22.73
C LYS A 89 2.35 4.36 22.54
N ARG A 90 2.41 3.88 21.31
CA ARG A 90 2.83 2.52 20.98
C ARG A 90 4.23 2.25 21.52
N ASN A 91 5.19 3.12 21.16
CA ASN A 91 6.59 2.94 21.54
C ASN A 91 6.75 3.03 23.08
N ALA A 92 6.16 4.04 23.72
CA ALA A 92 6.23 4.22 25.18
C ALA A 92 5.64 3.02 25.96
N LEU A 93 4.58 2.39 25.44
CA LEU A 93 4.00 1.20 26.06
C LEU A 93 4.96 0.01 25.98
N ILE A 94 5.62 -0.20 24.83
CA ILE A 94 6.59 -1.28 24.62
C ILE A 94 7.85 -1.04 25.46
N GLU A 95 8.38 0.17 25.45
CA GLU A 95 9.53 0.58 26.25
C GLU A 95 9.28 0.33 27.75
N GLY A 96 8.11 0.75 28.25
CA GLY A 96 7.72 0.52 29.63
C GLY A 96 7.51 -0.94 29.98
N ARG A 97 6.91 -1.73 29.09
CA ARG A 97 6.64 -3.17 29.31
C ARG A 97 7.92 -3.99 29.35
N TYR A 98 8.86 -3.72 28.46
CA TYR A 98 10.08 -4.52 28.28
C TYR A 98 11.32 -3.91 28.89
N ASN A 99 11.21 -2.73 29.54
CA ASN A 99 12.35 -1.97 30.09
C ASN A 99 13.48 -1.80 29.05
N LEU A 100 13.13 -1.23 27.89
CA LEU A 100 14.04 -0.92 26.79
C LEU A 100 13.79 0.52 26.30
N THR A 101 14.63 1.01 25.40
CA THR A 101 14.38 2.23 24.62
C THR A 101 14.40 1.89 23.14
N ILE A 102 13.50 2.47 22.34
CA ILE A 102 13.45 2.31 20.89
C ILE A 102 14.19 3.50 20.26
N SER A 103 15.18 3.23 19.45
CA SER A 103 15.88 4.26 18.67
C SER A 103 15.82 3.91 17.17
N THR A 104 15.70 4.93 16.34
CA THR A 104 15.53 4.77 14.90
C THR A 104 16.59 5.53 14.14
N ASN A 105 17.21 4.87 13.16
CA ASN A 105 18.10 5.48 12.20
C ASN A 105 17.40 5.54 10.84
N THR A 106 16.93 6.72 10.45
CA THR A 106 16.23 6.93 9.20
C THR A 106 17.19 7.07 8.03
N ILE A 107 17.03 6.24 7.00
CA ILE A 107 17.77 6.29 5.74
C ILE A 107 16.87 6.90 4.67
N ALA A 108 17.27 8.04 4.13
CA ALA A 108 16.49 8.77 3.13
C ALA A 108 16.39 8.04 1.79
N ASN A 109 17.39 7.22 1.45
CA ASN A 109 17.46 6.54 0.16
C ASN A 109 17.26 5.03 0.37
N TRP A 110 16.08 4.53 0.08
CA TRP A 110 15.70 3.12 0.26
C TRP A 110 16.67 2.10 -0.38
N TRP A 111 17.36 2.47 -1.47
CA TRP A 111 18.36 1.61 -2.13
C TRP A 111 19.68 1.46 -1.37
N GLU A 112 19.95 2.30 -0.37
CA GLU A 112 21.15 2.22 0.48
C GLU A 112 21.02 1.13 1.55
N VAL A 113 19.82 0.66 1.84
CA VAL A 113 19.56 -0.34 2.89
C VAL A 113 20.13 -1.71 2.53
N THR A 114 19.99 -2.14 1.26
CA THR A 114 20.53 -3.44 0.84
C THR A 114 22.06 -3.54 1.00
N PRO A 115 22.86 -2.57 0.51
CA PRO A 115 24.29 -2.56 0.79
C PRO A 115 24.63 -2.49 2.28
N LEU A 116 23.85 -1.77 3.08
CA LEU A 116 24.04 -1.71 4.53
C LEU A 116 23.82 -3.09 5.17
N ALA A 117 22.69 -3.74 4.87
CA ALA A 117 22.37 -5.06 5.40
C ALA A 117 23.44 -6.09 5.05
N GLN A 118 23.88 -6.13 3.79
CA GLN A 118 24.95 -7.01 3.33
C GLN A 118 26.29 -6.75 4.03
N LYS A 119 26.63 -5.46 4.22
CA LYS A 119 27.83 -5.07 4.97
C LYS A 119 27.78 -5.56 6.41
N LEU A 120 26.65 -5.40 7.09
CA LEU A 120 26.46 -5.83 8.47
C LEU A 120 26.51 -7.36 8.59
N ALA A 121 25.81 -8.08 7.72
CA ALA A 121 25.84 -9.54 7.67
C ALA A 121 27.26 -10.08 7.45
N ASN A 122 28.01 -9.53 6.47
CA ASN A 122 29.39 -9.92 6.20
C ASN A 122 30.36 -9.61 7.36
N ALA A 123 30.06 -8.58 8.15
CA ALA A 123 30.84 -8.20 9.33
C ALA A 123 30.41 -8.95 10.60
N GLU A 124 29.40 -9.82 10.51
CA GLU A 124 28.75 -10.47 11.66
C GLU A 124 28.34 -9.44 12.75
N SER A 125 27.84 -8.27 12.31
CA SER A 125 27.51 -7.14 13.17
C SER A 125 26.01 -7.03 13.38
N ALA A 126 25.55 -7.15 14.62
CA ALA A 126 24.19 -6.87 15.05
C ALA A 126 24.06 -5.43 15.57
N GLU A 127 24.50 -4.45 14.77
CA GLU A 127 24.37 -3.03 15.12
C GLU A 127 22.91 -2.58 15.24
N TYR A 128 22.03 -3.22 14.49
CA TYR A 128 20.59 -2.99 14.49
C TYR A 128 19.82 -4.28 14.74
N ASP A 129 18.69 -4.17 15.44
CA ASP A 129 17.79 -5.27 15.75
C ASP A 129 16.80 -5.53 14.60
N LEU A 130 16.23 -4.46 14.06
CA LEU A 130 15.36 -4.51 12.88
C LEU A 130 15.90 -3.60 11.78
N ILE A 131 15.78 -4.05 10.54
CA ILE A 131 16.10 -3.27 9.36
C ILE A 131 14.91 -3.32 8.41
N THR A 132 14.30 -2.16 8.15
CA THR A 132 13.23 -2.04 7.17
C THR A 132 13.81 -2.12 5.76
N VAL A 133 13.28 -3.02 4.97
CA VAL A 133 13.75 -3.33 3.61
C VAL A 133 12.61 -3.11 2.62
N ALA A 134 12.90 -2.47 1.49
CA ALA A 134 11.96 -2.42 0.39
C ALA A 134 11.73 -3.83 -0.18
N ILE A 135 10.47 -4.16 -0.45
CA ILE A 135 10.05 -5.52 -0.79
C ILE A 135 10.83 -6.13 -1.98
N ASN A 136 11.18 -5.32 -2.98
CA ASN A 136 11.94 -5.79 -4.15
C ASN A 136 13.38 -6.23 -3.84
N HIS A 137 13.89 -5.94 -2.65
CA HIS A 137 15.22 -6.31 -2.21
C HIS A 137 15.23 -7.53 -1.28
N THR A 138 14.09 -7.92 -0.73
CA THR A 138 13.98 -8.98 0.28
C THR A 138 14.46 -10.33 -0.23
N SER A 139 14.08 -10.73 -1.45
CA SER A 139 14.51 -12.02 -2.02
C SER A 139 16.03 -12.10 -2.17
N THR A 140 16.69 -11.01 -2.55
CA THR A 140 18.16 -10.96 -2.68
C THR A 140 18.83 -11.18 -1.34
N LEU A 141 18.36 -10.51 -0.27
CA LEU A 141 18.92 -10.60 1.07
C LEU A 141 18.68 -11.99 1.72
N ILE A 142 17.50 -12.56 1.51
CA ILE A 142 17.17 -13.89 2.04
C ILE A 142 17.97 -14.98 1.31
N LEU A 143 17.97 -14.96 -0.01
CA LEU A 143 18.70 -15.96 -0.82
C LEU A 143 20.22 -15.80 -0.70
N GLY A 144 20.71 -14.61 -0.31
CA GLY A 144 22.09 -14.34 0.06
C GLY A 144 22.45 -14.80 1.47
N ASN A 145 21.49 -15.25 2.27
CA ASN A 145 21.62 -15.56 3.70
C ASN A 145 22.05 -14.36 4.56
N ASP A 146 21.72 -13.16 4.13
CA ASP A 146 21.97 -11.93 4.89
C ASP A 146 20.88 -11.69 5.94
N MET A 147 19.63 -12.03 5.60
CA MET A 147 18.44 -11.87 6.46
C MET A 147 17.61 -13.15 6.54
N TYR A 148 16.90 -13.33 7.65
CA TYR A 148 15.99 -14.46 7.84
C TYR A 148 14.79 -14.39 6.90
N ALA A 149 14.43 -15.54 6.31
CA ALA A 149 13.07 -15.75 5.82
C ALA A 149 12.13 -15.98 7.00
N ALA A 150 10.83 -15.74 6.84
CA ALA A 150 9.85 -15.94 7.90
C ALA A 150 9.86 -17.39 8.43
N CYS A 151 9.99 -18.39 7.55
CA CYS A 151 10.07 -19.80 7.91
C CYS A 151 11.36 -20.19 8.68
N ASP A 152 12.38 -19.35 8.68
CA ASP A 152 13.67 -19.59 9.34
C ASP A 152 13.83 -18.81 10.65
N LEU A 153 12.88 -17.95 11.00
CA LEU A 153 12.95 -17.18 12.24
C LEU A 153 12.98 -18.10 13.44
N PRO A 154 14.01 -18.03 14.29
CA PRO A 154 14.16 -18.88 15.45
C PRO A 154 13.30 -18.36 16.61
N SER A 155 11.97 -18.42 16.48
CA SER A 155 11.09 -17.81 17.47
C SER A 155 9.86 -18.64 17.77
N ASP A 156 9.56 -18.75 19.07
CA ASP A 156 8.31 -19.29 19.61
C ASP A 156 7.23 -18.20 19.75
N TYR A 157 7.52 -16.96 19.40
CA TYR A 157 6.67 -15.78 19.66
C TYR A 157 5.96 -15.25 18.42
N ILE A 158 6.02 -15.95 17.29
CA ILE A 158 5.32 -15.57 16.06
C ILE A 158 4.13 -16.52 15.88
N ASP A 159 2.93 -15.94 15.84
CA ASP A 159 1.71 -16.65 15.48
C ASP A 159 1.04 -15.95 14.28
N MET A 160 1.41 -16.37 13.07
CA MET A 160 0.94 -15.78 11.81
C MET A 160 -0.58 -15.90 11.60
N SER A 161 -1.31 -16.65 12.46
CA SER A 161 -2.78 -16.71 12.41
C SER A 161 -3.46 -15.52 13.08
N ARG A 162 -2.72 -14.66 13.75
CA ARG A 162 -3.25 -13.53 14.51
C ARG A 162 -3.67 -12.36 13.63
N PRO A 163 -4.60 -11.50 14.09
CA PRO A 163 -5.15 -10.39 13.31
C PRO A 163 -4.14 -9.31 12.88
N TRP A 164 -3.02 -9.20 13.58
CA TRP A 164 -1.96 -8.23 13.26
C TRP A 164 -0.97 -8.73 12.20
N HIS A 165 -1.10 -9.98 11.75
CA HIS A 165 -0.44 -10.47 10.54
C HIS A 165 -1.36 -10.29 9.34
N ASN A 166 -0.85 -9.72 8.26
CA ASN A 166 -1.64 -9.48 7.06
C ASN A 166 -1.76 -10.76 6.24
N GLN A 167 -2.82 -11.52 6.47
CA GLN A 167 -3.04 -12.83 5.83
C GLN A 167 -2.97 -12.75 4.30
N SER A 168 -3.63 -11.75 3.69
CA SER A 168 -3.68 -11.61 2.23
C SER A 168 -2.30 -11.40 1.60
N LEU A 169 -1.46 -10.58 2.24
CA LEU A 169 -0.09 -10.35 1.75
C LEU A 169 0.80 -11.56 2.03
N ASN A 170 0.67 -12.19 3.21
CA ASN A 170 1.45 -13.35 3.60
C ASN A 170 1.14 -14.56 2.72
N ASP A 171 -0.13 -14.77 2.34
CA ASP A 171 -0.52 -15.80 1.38
C ASP A 171 0.14 -15.59 0.01
N SER A 172 0.29 -14.33 -0.43
CA SER A 172 0.93 -13.99 -1.71
C SER A 172 2.42 -14.32 -1.78
N VAL A 173 3.09 -14.44 -0.62
CA VAL A 173 4.51 -14.79 -0.48
C VAL A 173 4.72 -16.13 0.24
N THR A 174 3.69 -16.97 0.24
CA THR A 174 3.75 -18.36 0.70
C THR A 174 3.88 -19.27 -0.52
N PHE A 175 5.00 -19.98 -0.62
CA PHE A 175 5.31 -20.82 -1.76
C PHE A 175 5.36 -22.28 -1.35
N ASP A 176 4.49 -23.11 -1.96
CA ASP A 176 4.36 -24.53 -1.62
C ASP A 176 4.21 -24.80 -0.11
N GLY A 177 3.50 -23.90 0.60
CA GLY A 177 3.27 -23.94 2.04
C GLY A 177 4.41 -23.42 2.91
N VAL A 178 5.47 -22.87 2.31
CA VAL A 178 6.59 -22.23 3.02
C VAL A 178 6.38 -20.71 3.04
N HIS A 179 6.25 -20.13 4.23
CA HIS A 179 6.13 -18.68 4.42
C HIS A 179 7.49 -18.00 4.21
N PHE A 180 7.60 -17.24 3.15
CA PHE A 180 8.86 -16.57 2.81
C PHE A 180 9.04 -15.23 3.52
N LEU A 181 7.97 -14.44 3.62
CA LEU A 181 7.91 -13.19 4.37
C LEU A 181 6.73 -13.21 5.34
N ASP A 182 6.77 -12.33 6.34
CA ASP A 182 5.70 -12.11 7.31
C ASP A 182 5.42 -10.61 7.45
N PHE A 183 4.38 -10.16 6.78
CA PHE A 183 3.88 -8.79 6.87
C PHE A 183 2.95 -8.64 8.06
N THR A 184 3.29 -7.71 8.93
CA THR A 184 2.50 -7.39 10.12
C THR A 184 1.90 -5.98 10.05
N ALA A 185 1.05 -5.64 11.01
CA ALA A 185 0.52 -4.29 11.17
C ALA A 185 1.60 -3.24 11.52
N PHE A 186 2.79 -3.67 11.89
CA PHE A 186 3.95 -2.80 12.02
C PHE A 186 4.57 -2.45 10.66
N ASP A 187 4.59 -3.41 9.73
CA ASP A 187 5.22 -3.29 8.42
C ASP A 187 4.32 -2.57 7.40
N VAL A 188 3.01 -2.81 7.44
CA VAL A 188 2.05 -2.39 6.41
C VAL A 188 1.15 -1.29 6.91
N LYS A 189 1.14 -0.16 6.21
CA LYS A 189 0.21 0.94 6.49
C LYS A 189 -1.14 0.69 5.83
N PRO A 190 -2.24 1.19 6.40
CA PRO A 190 -3.54 1.20 5.71
C PRO A 190 -3.47 1.97 4.38
N GLY A 191 -4.18 1.50 3.38
CA GLY A 191 -4.18 2.08 2.04
C GLY A 191 -3.24 1.36 1.09
N GLY A 192 -2.89 2.01 -0.02
CA GLY A 192 -2.06 1.41 -1.06
C GLY A 192 -1.81 2.37 -2.22
N GLN A 193 -1.26 1.85 -3.31
CA GLN A 193 -1.12 2.58 -4.56
C GLN A 193 -2.45 2.55 -5.32
N CYS A 194 -2.91 3.71 -5.74
CA CYS A 194 -4.23 3.92 -6.33
C CYS A 194 -4.21 5.10 -7.31
N LEU A 195 -5.35 5.40 -7.89
CA LEU A 195 -5.54 6.61 -8.67
C LEU A 195 -6.17 7.70 -7.80
N MET A 196 -5.72 8.93 -7.95
CA MET A 196 -6.42 10.13 -7.49
C MET A 196 -7.01 10.81 -8.71
N TYR A 197 -8.15 11.47 -8.55
CA TYR A 197 -8.78 12.23 -9.63
C TYR A 197 -9.16 13.62 -9.18
N ASN A 198 -9.06 14.58 -10.08
CA ASN A 198 -9.38 15.99 -9.84
C ASN A 198 -10.87 16.23 -10.04
N LYS A 199 -11.62 16.48 -8.93
CA LYS A 199 -13.07 16.73 -8.95
C LYS A 199 -13.39 18.03 -9.69
N GLY A 200 -12.53 19.05 -9.57
CA GLY A 200 -12.70 20.34 -10.28
C GLY A 200 -12.66 20.16 -11.80
N LEU A 201 -11.71 19.36 -12.31
CA LEU A 201 -11.64 19.06 -13.75
C LEU A 201 -12.81 18.21 -14.24
N ILE A 202 -13.32 17.27 -13.42
CA ILE A 202 -14.54 16.51 -13.75
C ILE A 202 -15.70 17.46 -14.01
N ASP A 203 -15.92 18.44 -13.14
CA ASP A 203 -17.02 19.39 -13.24
C ASP A 203 -16.82 20.34 -14.44
N VAL A 204 -15.64 20.92 -14.59
CA VAL A 204 -15.33 21.87 -15.69
C VAL A 204 -15.45 21.21 -17.06
N LEU A 205 -15.02 19.95 -17.19
CA LEU A 205 -15.07 19.21 -18.45
C LEU A 205 -16.38 18.46 -18.65
N ASN A 206 -17.31 18.55 -17.68
CA ASN A 206 -18.60 17.87 -17.69
C ASN A 206 -18.45 16.35 -17.95
N LEU A 207 -17.51 15.72 -17.26
CA LEU A 207 -17.28 14.28 -17.32
C LEU A 207 -18.19 13.54 -16.33
N GLU A 208 -18.39 12.24 -16.57
CA GLU A 208 -19.08 11.38 -15.59
C GLU A 208 -18.29 11.33 -14.30
N LYS A 209 -19.00 11.32 -13.16
CA LYS A 209 -18.34 11.27 -11.85
C LYS A 209 -17.72 9.89 -11.61
N PRO A 210 -16.41 9.78 -11.31
CA PRO A 210 -15.77 8.50 -11.11
C PRO A 210 -16.38 7.65 -10.00
N TYR A 211 -16.89 8.26 -8.93
CA TYR A 211 -17.56 7.53 -7.84
C TYR A 211 -18.86 6.87 -8.30
N ASP A 212 -19.68 7.55 -9.10
CA ASP A 212 -20.89 6.95 -9.68
C ASP A 212 -20.55 5.75 -10.59
N LEU A 213 -19.40 5.82 -11.28
CA LEU A 213 -18.88 4.71 -12.09
C LEU A 213 -18.40 3.55 -11.22
N VAL A 214 -17.75 3.82 -10.09
CA VAL A 214 -17.33 2.80 -9.12
C VAL A 214 -18.54 2.09 -8.54
N ASP A 215 -19.53 2.84 -8.05
CA ASP A 215 -20.74 2.32 -7.39
C ASP A 215 -21.59 1.47 -8.34
N SER A 216 -21.68 1.88 -9.61
CA SER A 216 -22.39 1.12 -10.65
C SER A 216 -21.57 -0.03 -11.24
N GLY A 217 -20.32 -0.22 -10.80
CA GLY A 217 -19.41 -1.23 -11.35
C GLY A 217 -18.85 -0.91 -12.74
N ASN A 218 -19.09 0.30 -13.25
CA ASN A 218 -18.71 0.74 -14.60
C ASN A 218 -17.38 1.51 -14.65
N TRP A 219 -16.65 1.59 -13.55
CA TRP A 219 -15.28 2.11 -13.54
C TRP A 219 -14.35 1.11 -14.20
N THR A 220 -14.15 1.24 -15.51
CA THR A 220 -13.39 0.33 -16.38
C THR A 220 -12.24 1.05 -17.08
N TYR A 221 -11.27 0.29 -17.62
CA TYR A 221 -10.18 0.86 -18.41
C TYR A 221 -10.68 1.68 -19.59
N ASP A 222 -11.68 1.21 -20.33
CA ASP A 222 -12.24 1.95 -21.47
C ASP A 222 -12.80 3.32 -21.01
N LYS A 223 -13.45 3.35 -19.85
CA LYS A 223 -13.97 4.59 -19.28
C LYS A 223 -12.83 5.51 -18.87
N MET A 224 -11.81 4.97 -18.16
CA MET A 224 -10.63 5.75 -17.76
C MET A 224 -9.91 6.36 -18.98
N TRP A 225 -9.65 5.56 -20.02
CA TRP A 225 -8.99 6.05 -21.25
C TRP A 225 -9.80 7.12 -21.94
N SER A 226 -11.13 6.95 -22.01
CA SER A 226 -12.02 7.96 -22.59
C SER A 226 -11.96 9.29 -21.83
N MET A 227 -11.97 9.25 -20.51
CA MET A 227 -11.87 10.44 -19.66
C MET A 227 -10.49 11.11 -19.79
N MET A 228 -9.41 10.34 -19.83
CA MET A 228 -8.06 10.86 -20.03
C MET A 228 -7.93 11.61 -21.36
N LYS A 229 -8.43 11.02 -22.45
CA LYS A 229 -8.43 11.66 -23.77
C LYS A 229 -9.23 12.97 -23.79
N ALA A 230 -10.34 13.03 -23.06
CA ALA A 230 -11.18 14.23 -22.97
C ALA A 230 -10.53 15.34 -22.10
N ALA A 231 -9.65 14.95 -21.18
CA ALA A 231 -8.99 15.90 -20.27
C ALA A 231 -7.74 16.56 -20.86
N GLY A 232 -7.03 15.88 -21.77
CA GLY A 232 -5.84 16.44 -22.40
C GLY A 232 -6.12 17.75 -23.13
N ALA A 233 -5.27 18.75 -22.94
CA ALA A 233 -5.35 20.05 -23.60
C ALA A 233 -3.99 20.69 -23.79
N ASP A 234 -3.71 21.15 -25.01
CA ASP A 234 -2.61 22.02 -25.35
C ASP A 234 -2.97 23.42 -24.82
N LEU A 235 -2.36 23.81 -23.70
CA LEU A 235 -2.76 25.03 -22.97
C LEU A 235 -2.16 26.31 -23.55
N ASP A 236 -0.98 26.23 -24.15
CA ASP A 236 -0.32 27.40 -24.77
C ASP A 236 -0.62 27.52 -26.27
N ASN A 237 -1.29 26.55 -26.87
CA ASN A 237 -1.69 26.48 -28.28
C ASN A 237 -0.53 26.50 -29.26
N ASP A 238 0.60 25.87 -28.90
CA ASP A 238 1.79 25.78 -29.74
C ASP A 238 1.83 24.54 -30.62
N TYR A 239 0.81 23.63 -30.46
CA TYR A 239 0.65 22.35 -31.15
C TYR A 239 1.74 21.33 -30.81
N LYS A 240 2.39 21.46 -29.67
CA LYS A 240 3.32 20.48 -29.11
C LYS A 240 2.89 20.13 -27.69
N TRP A 241 3.11 18.89 -27.35
CA TRP A 241 2.83 18.38 -26.01
C TRP A 241 4.08 18.48 -25.15
N THR A 242 4.04 19.35 -24.15
CA THR A 242 5.15 19.67 -23.27
C THR A 242 4.73 19.64 -21.79
N VAL A 243 5.65 19.96 -20.89
CA VAL A 243 5.37 20.09 -19.47
C VAL A 243 4.32 21.19 -19.15
N GLU A 244 4.14 22.18 -20.04
CA GLU A 244 3.20 23.28 -19.85
C GLU A 244 1.72 22.90 -20.10
N ASP A 245 1.47 21.68 -20.59
CA ASP A 245 0.16 21.23 -21.02
C ASP A 245 -0.57 20.41 -19.95
N ARG A 246 -1.89 20.24 -20.16
CA ARG A 246 -2.71 19.37 -19.32
C ARG A 246 -2.84 18.00 -19.92
N TYR A 247 -2.68 16.97 -19.06
CA TYR A 247 -2.73 15.58 -19.42
C TYR A 247 -3.88 14.81 -18.76
N GLY A 248 -4.25 13.67 -19.35
CA GLY A 248 -5.21 12.75 -18.76
C GLY A 248 -4.70 12.13 -17.47
N ILE A 249 -3.42 11.75 -17.43
CA ILE A 249 -2.75 11.22 -16.23
C ILE A 249 -1.31 11.70 -16.16
N VAL A 250 -0.87 12.03 -14.96
CA VAL A 250 0.53 12.21 -14.62
C VAL A 250 1.01 11.02 -13.78
N THR A 251 2.10 10.39 -14.20
CA THR A 251 2.76 9.30 -13.49
C THR A 251 4.14 9.01 -14.11
N ASN A 252 4.78 7.89 -13.76
CA ASN A 252 6.02 7.44 -14.39
C ASN A 252 5.83 6.09 -15.07
N TYR A 253 6.76 5.70 -15.96
CA TYR A 253 6.63 4.46 -16.74
C TYR A 253 6.64 3.17 -15.89
N HIS A 254 7.24 3.16 -14.70
CA HIS A 254 7.15 2.01 -13.78
C HIS A 254 5.73 1.83 -13.23
N MET A 255 5.12 2.93 -12.75
CA MET A 255 3.74 2.91 -12.26
C MET A 255 2.74 2.63 -13.39
N MET A 256 2.96 3.23 -14.57
CA MET A 256 2.12 2.96 -15.74
C MET A 256 2.14 1.48 -16.14
N THR A 257 3.28 0.79 -15.99
CA THR A 257 3.38 -0.65 -16.21
C THR A 257 2.40 -1.41 -15.31
N THR A 258 2.38 -1.10 -14.02
CA THR A 258 1.45 -1.73 -13.05
C THR A 258 -0.01 -1.38 -13.38
N LEU A 259 -0.31 -0.12 -13.65
CA LEU A 259 -1.66 0.32 -14.05
C LEU A 259 -2.14 -0.38 -15.31
N SER A 260 -1.23 -0.76 -16.24
CA SER A 260 -1.64 -1.38 -17.51
C SER A 260 -2.28 -2.76 -17.35
N HIS A 261 -2.02 -3.48 -16.25
CA HIS A 261 -2.50 -4.86 -16.11
C HIS A 261 -3.21 -5.17 -14.79
N LEU A 262 -2.79 -4.58 -13.66
CA LEU A 262 -3.21 -5.05 -12.35
C LEU A 262 -4.73 -4.95 -12.14
N GLY A 263 -5.34 -3.86 -12.58
CA GLY A 263 -6.78 -3.67 -12.50
C GLY A 263 -7.61 -4.73 -13.24
N THR A 264 -7.01 -5.41 -14.24
CA THR A 264 -7.65 -6.54 -14.95
C THR A 264 -7.68 -7.83 -14.12
N GLY A 265 -7.06 -7.83 -12.92
CA GLY A 265 -6.88 -9.02 -12.10
C GLY A 265 -5.82 -9.99 -12.62
N ARG A 266 -5.00 -9.59 -13.59
CA ARG A 266 -3.92 -10.42 -14.13
C ARG A 266 -2.59 -10.00 -13.54
N ASN A 267 -1.92 -10.92 -12.90
CA ASN A 267 -0.60 -10.73 -12.34
C ASN A 267 0.49 -11.08 -13.34
N LEU A 268 1.63 -10.38 -13.30
CA LEU A 268 2.84 -10.76 -14.07
C LEU A 268 3.40 -12.10 -13.59
N VAL A 269 3.27 -12.37 -12.28
CA VAL A 269 3.62 -13.66 -11.70
C VAL A 269 2.38 -14.26 -11.04
N ASP A 270 1.92 -15.39 -11.58
CA ASP A 270 0.81 -16.16 -11.06
C ASP A 270 1.31 -17.17 -10.02
N VAL A 271 0.70 -17.16 -8.83
CA VAL A 271 0.99 -18.07 -7.70
C VAL A 271 -0.19 -18.97 -7.35
N SER A 272 -1.24 -18.98 -8.13
CA SER A 272 -2.48 -19.72 -7.85
C SER A 272 -2.28 -21.24 -7.71
N SER A 273 -1.20 -21.78 -8.29
CA SER A 273 -0.81 -23.19 -8.16
C SER A 273 0.09 -23.47 -6.95
N GLY A 274 0.44 -22.48 -6.13
CA GLY A 274 1.45 -22.56 -5.08
C GLY A 274 2.89 -22.36 -5.59
N THR A 275 3.14 -22.58 -6.87
CA THR A 275 4.43 -22.35 -7.50
C THR A 275 4.34 -21.11 -8.39
N PRO A 276 5.23 -20.11 -8.23
CA PRO A 276 5.23 -18.92 -9.06
C PRO A 276 5.48 -19.25 -10.55
N VAL A 277 4.67 -18.66 -11.41
CA VAL A 277 4.80 -18.83 -12.87
C VAL A 277 4.78 -17.48 -13.55
N PHE A 278 5.73 -17.21 -14.44
CA PHE A 278 5.71 -16.00 -15.26
C PHE A 278 4.53 -16.05 -16.25
N ASN A 279 3.61 -15.10 -16.10
CA ASN A 279 2.39 -15.03 -16.90
C ASN A 279 2.65 -14.39 -18.26
N LYS A 280 2.61 -15.20 -19.30
CA LYS A 280 2.73 -14.78 -20.70
C LYS A 280 1.45 -15.03 -21.49
N SER A 281 0.31 -15.10 -20.80
CA SER A 281 -0.98 -15.36 -21.44
C SER A 281 -1.37 -14.25 -22.42
N GLU A 282 -2.22 -14.59 -23.39
CA GLU A 282 -2.78 -13.63 -24.33
C GLU A 282 -3.49 -12.47 -23.57
N GLY A 283 -4.12 -12.74 -22.43
CA GLY A 283 -4.79 -11.73 -21.62
C GLY A 283 -3.82 -10.67 -21.09
N ILE A 284 -2.62 -11.04 -20.62
CA ILE A 284 -1.61 -10.08 -20.17
C ILE A 284 -1.08 -9.26 -21.36
N VAL A 285 -0.80 -9.92 -22.48
CA VAL A 285 -0.34 -9.26 -23.71
C VAL A 285 -1.36 -8.22 -24.18
N ASN A 286 -2.64 -8.59 -24.24
CA ASN A 286 -3.71 -7.70 -24.67
C ASN A 286 -3.90 -6.51 -23.71
N ALA A 287 -3.77 -6.70 -22.38
CA ALA A 287 -3.85 -5.62 -21.42
C ALA A 287 -2.76 -4.56 -21.67
N PHE A 288 -1.51 -4.99 -21.89
CA PHE A 288 -0.42 -4.07 -22.21
C PHE A 288 -0.55 -3.41 -23.56
N MET A 289 -1.00 -4.14 -24.59
CA MET A 289 -1.23 -3.57 -25.93
C MET A 289 -2.33 -2.51 -25.89
N ASN A 290 -3.46 -2.79 -25.23
CA ASN A 290 -4.54 -1.81 -25.03
C ASN A 290 -4.03 -0.55 -24.31
N ALA A 291 -3.29 -0.73 -23.21
CA ALA A 291 -2.72 0.40 -22.48
C ALA A 291 -1.76 1.21 -23.36
N THR A 292 -0.84 0.56 -24.09
CA THR A 292 0.14 1.22 -24.96
C THR A 292 -0.55 2.03 -26.07
N GLU A 293 -1.58 1.47 -26.70
CA GLU A 293 -2.37 2.17 -27.72
C GLU A 293 -2.99 3.46 -27.16
N ASN A 294 -3.56 3.40 -25.95
CA ASN A 294 -4.24 4.53 -25.34
C ASN A 294 -3.29 5.61 -24.83
N PHE A 295 -2.26 5.26 -24.06
CA PHE A 295 -1.34 6.28 -23.51
C PHE A 295 -0.36 6.84 -24.56
N SER A 296 -0.28 6.24 -25.76
CA SER A 296 0.47 6.81 -26.88
C SER A 296 -0.25 7.97 -27.58
N VAL A 297 -1.53 8.17 -27.27
CA VAL A 297 -2.28 9.34 -27.76
C VAL A 297 -1.80 10.59 -27.04
N ASP A 298 -1.55 11.65 -27.80
CA ASP A 298 -1.15 12.96 -27.28
C ASP A 298 -2.13 13.46 -26.20
N GLY A 299 -1.61 14.08 -25.15
CA GLY A 299 -2.38 14.60 -24.03
C GLY A 299 -2.92 13.54 -23.04
N VAL A 300 -2.73 12.25 -23.29
CA VAL A 300 -3.22 11.21 -22.39
C VAL A 300 -2.28 10.98 -21.22
N TYR A 301 -0.99 10.84 -21.46
CA TYR A 301 -0.02 10.44 -20.45
C TYR A 301 1.20 11.34 -20.42
N PHE A 302 1.51 11.89 -19.24
CA PHE A 302 2.75 12.60 -18.96
C PHE A 302 3.67 11.77 -18.09
N ASP A 303 4.88 11.51 -18.58
CA ASP A 303 5.88 10.68 -17.90
C ASP A 303 6.92 11.56 -17.22
N VAL A 304 6.82 11.68 -15.90
CA VAL A 304 7.74 12.50 -15.11
C VAL A 304 9.19 11.99 -15.11
N TYR A 305 9.40 10.66 -15.32
CA TYR A 305 10.75 10.11 -15.39
C TYR A 305 11.43 10.39 -16.73
N ASN A 306 10.67 10.41 -17.82
CA ASN A 306 11.20 10.80 -19.12
C ASN A 306 11.57 12.30 -19.14
N GLU A 307 10.76 13.15 -18.49
CA GLU A 307 10.99 14.59 -18.48
C GLU A 307 12.10 15.00 -17.49
N TYR A 308 12.04 14.54 -16.25
CA TYR A 308 12.90 15.02 -15.16
C TYR A 308 13.97 14.04 -14.72
N GLY A 309 13.89 12.77 -15.17
CA GLY A 309 14.71 11.65 -14.70
C GLY A 309 14.18 11.00 -13.41
N ILE A 310 14.62 9.77 -13.15
CA ILE A 310 14.12 8.93 -12.03
C ILE A 310 14.30 9.63 -10.67
N GLY A 311 15.44 10.30 -10.44
CA GLY A 311 15.75 10.90 -9.15
C GLY A 311 14.95 12.17 -8.82
N LYS A 312 14.38 12.85 -9.81
CA LYS A 312 13.64 14.12 -9.63
C LYS A 312 12.17 14.04 -10.03
N GLY A 313 11.82 13.06 -10.84
CA GLY A 313 10.46 12.98 -11.41
C GLY A 313 9.36 12.90 -10.36
N LEU A 314 9.60 12.24 -9.23
CA LEU A 314 8.59 12.11 -8.17
C LEU A 314 8.26 13.44 -7.48
N GLU A 315 9.19 14.39 -7.42
CA GLU A 315 8.96 15.72 -6.86
C GLU A 315 7.93 16.51 -7.69
N HIS A 316 7.93 16.32 -9.02
CA HIS A 316 7.04 17.01 -9.96
C HIS A 316 5.70 16.29 -10.20
N LEU A 317 5.59 15.04 -9.74
CA LEU A 317 4.37 14.25 -9.91
C LEU A 317 3.14 14.93 -9.29
N ASN A 318 3.27 15.35 -8.03
CA ASN A 318 2.19 15.95 -7.26
C ASN A 318 1.90 17.39 -7.71
N GLU A 319 2.94 18.12 -8.13
CA GLU A 319 2.83 19.51 -8.54
C GLU A 319 1.90 19.70 -9.75
N LYS A 320 2.06 18.89 -10.80
CA LYS A 320 1.18 18.94 -11.97
C LYS A 320 -0.29 18.67 -11.62
N PHE A 321 -0.53 17.70 -10.77
CA PHE A 321 -1.89 17.37 -10.35
C PHE A 321 -2.49 18.48 -9.47
N ALA A 322 -1.69 19.04 -8.55
CA ALA A 322 -2.11 20.12 -7.66
C ALA A 322 -2.43 21.44 -8.41
N ASN A 323 -1.82 21.64 -9.59
CA ASN A 323 -2.04 22.80 -10.46
C ASN A 323 -3.19 22.60 -11.47
N ASP A 324 -4.02 21.57 -11.33
CA ASP A 324 -5.09 21.23 -12.29
C ASP A 324 -4.58 20.91 -13.72
N GLU A 325 -3.31 20.48 -13.84
CA GLU A 325 -2.67 20.13 -15.11
C GLU A 325 -2.74 18.63 -15.39
N SER A 326 -3.48 17.86 -14.58
CA SER A 326 -3.79 16.46 -14.83
C SER A 326 -5.14 16.07 -14.26
N LEU A 327 -5.91 15.23 -15.00
CA LEU A 327 -7.17 14.69 -14.50
C LEU A 327 -6.93 13.60 -13.44
N PHE A 328 -5.98 12.70 -13.70
CA PHE A 328 -5.60 11.63 -12.80
C PHE A 328 -4.15 11.74 -12.37
N LEU A 329 -3.89 11.27 -11.17
CA LEU A 329 -2.57 11.04 -10.61
C LEU A 329 -2.49 9.59 -10.15
N TYR A 330 -1.49 8.84 -10.59
CA TYR A 330 -1.17 7.56 -9.97
C TYR A 330 -0.17 7.81 -8.83
N GLY A 331 -0.63 7.59 -7.62
CA GLY A 331 0.16 7.75 -6.40
C GLY A 331 -0.15 6.67 -5.37
N SER A 332 0.21 6.94 -4.14
CA SER A 332 -0.17 6.13 -2.97
C SER A 332 -1.04 6.96 -2.03
N THR A 333 -1.66 6.31 -1.06
CA THR A 333 -2.43 7.00 -0.03
C THR A 333 -1.57 8.02 0.75
N ASN A 334 -0.25 7.82 0.83
CA ASN A 334 0.67 8.83 1.39
C ASN A 334 0.73 10.11 0.56
N THR A 335 0.46 10.04 -0.75
CA THR A 335 0.41 11.21 -1.64
C THR A 335 -0.66 12.20 -1.19
N LEU A 336 -1.73 11.75 -0.54
CA LEU A 336 -2.80 12.61 -0.02
C LEU A 336 -2.24 13.70 0.91
N THR A 337 -1.21 13.38 1.70
CA THR A 337 -0.58 14.35 2.61
C THR A 337 0.13 15.49 1.86
N LEU A 338 0.58 15.23 0.65
CA LEU A 338 1.28 16.20 -0.21
C LEU A 338 0.32 17.07 -1.03
N LEU A 339 -0.96 16.69 -1.10
CA LEU A 339 -2.00 17.43 -1.82
C LEU A 339 -2.84 18.34 -0.91
N GLY A 340 -2.49 18.47 0.36
CA GLY A 340 -3.27 19.23 1.35
C GLY A 340 -3.55 20.68 0.99
N ASP A 341 -2.64 21.34 0.25
CA ASP A 341 -2.76 22.73 -0.16
C ASP A 341 -3.36 22.90 -1.57
N MET A 342 -3.74 21.81 -2.25
CA MET A 342 -4.40 21.85 -3.55
C MET A 342 -5.72 22.63 -3.45
N THR A 343 -6.00 23.50 -4.42
CA THR A 343 -7.21 24.32 -4.43
C THR A 343 -8.44 23.53 -4.84
N SER A 344 -8.31 22.73 -5.90
CA SER A 344 -9.37 21.85 -6.38
C SER A 344 -9.56 20.65 -5.47
N ASP A 345 -10.81 20.19 -5.31
CA ASP A 345 -11.10 18.97 -4.59
C ASP A 345 -10.68 17.75 -5.41
N TYR A 346 -10.28 16.69 -4.74
CA TYR A 346 -9.90 15.42 -5.37
C TYR A 346 -10.51 14.23 -4.63
N GLY A 347 -10.48 13.08 -5.27
CA GLY A 347 -10.93 11.82 -4.70
C GLY A 347 -9.96 10.69 -5.00
N VAL A 348 -10.18 9.52 -4.42
CA VAL A 348 -9.36 8.31 -4.57
C VAL A 348 -10.14 7.18 -5.23
N LEU A 349 -9.47 6.41 -6.07
CA LEU A 349 -10.08 5.33 -6.85
C LEU A 349 -9.17 4.11 -6.83
N PRO A 350 -9.73 2.89 -6.77
CA PRO A 350 -8.98 1.70 -7.12
C PRO A 350 -8.63 1.72 -8.61
N PHE A 351 -7.77 0.84 -9.07
CA PHE A 351 -7.54 0.67 -10.51
C PHE A 351 -8.83 0.21 -11.20
N PRO A 352 -9.05 0.67 -12.44
CA PRO A 352 -10.27 0.32 -13.16
C PRO A 352 -10.33 -1.17 -13.47
N LYS A 353 -11.53 -1.73 -13.54
CA LYS A 353 -11.77 -3.11 -13.98
C LYS A 353 -11.52 -3.26 -15.48
N GLU A 354 -11.28 -4.49 -15.94
CA GLU A 354 -11.24 -4.80 -17.37
C GLU A 354 -12.62 -4.64 -17.98
N THR A 355 -13.64 -5.23 -17.34
CA THR A 355 -15.04 -5.16 -17.76
C THR A 355 -15.96 -4.89 -16.55
N ALA A 356 -17.19 -4.46 -16.81
CA ALA A 356 -18.16 -4.22 -15.75
C ALA A 356 -18.52 -5.49 -14.96
N GLU A 357 -18.45 -6.67 -15.61
CA GLU A 357 -18.75 -7.97 -15.01
C GLU A 357 -17.65 -8.49 -14.08
N GLN A 358 -16.45 -7.90 -14.08
CA GLN A 358 -15.40 -8.26 -13.15
C GLN A 358 -15.89 -8.02 -11.71
N GLU A 359 -15.71 -9.02 -10.83
CA GLU A 359 -16.31 -9.01 -9.49
C GLU A 359 -15.68 -7.96 -8.57
N ARG A 360 -14.35 -7.76 -8.62
CA ARG A 360 -13.66 -6.87 -7.69
C ARG A 360 -12.75 -5.87 -8.40
N TYR A 361 -12.49 -4.79 -7.70
CA TYR A 361 -11.40 -3.86 -8.02
C TYR A 361 -10.06 -4.36 -7.46
N TYR A 362 -8.98 -3.78 -7.94
CA TYR A 362 -7.62 -4.02 -7.46
C TYR A 362 -6.91 -2.70 -7.19
N ALA A 363 -6.03 -2.73 -6.22
CA ALA A 363 -5.05 -1.68 -5.90
C ALA A 363 -3.74 -2.38 -5.52
N LEU A 364 -2.61 -1.70 -5.58
CA LEU A 364 -1.34 -2.30 -5.22
C LEU A 364 -1.00 -1.98 -3.76
N SER A 365 -0.70 -2.98 -2.94
CA SER A 365 -0.22 -2.75 -1.59
C SER A 365 1.11 -1.98 -1.63
N GLY A 366 1.27 -0.98 -0.75
CA GLY A 366 2.58 -0.46 -0.43
C GLY A 366 3.20 -1.35 0.64
N ALA A 367 4.40 -1.88 0.42
CA ALA A 367 5.01 -2.75 1.41
C ALA A 367 6.53 -2.52 1.50
N ASN A 368 6.96 -2.13 2.68
CA ASN A 368 8.30 -2.34 3.21
C ASN A 368 8.16 -3.35 4.35
N ILE A 369 9.21 -4.04 4.72
CA ILE A 369 9.16 -5.06 5.77
C ILE A 369 10.38 -4.94 6.68
N ALA A 370 10.15 -4.95 7.98
CA ALA A 370 11.20 -4.99 9.00
C ALA A 370 11.71 -6.43 9.15
N MET A 371 13.00 -6.61 8.88
CA MET A 371 13.67 -7.90 8.84
C MET A 371 14.82 -7.98 9.83
N ILE A 372 15.26 -9.20 10.15
CA ILE A 372 16.30 -9.50 11.11
C ILE A 372 17.50 -10.09 10.36
N LEU A 373 18.71 -9.62 10.67
CA LEU A 373 19.95 -10.20 10.14
C LEU A 373 20.17 -11.64 10.65
N THR A 374 20.62 -12.54 9.79
CA THR A 374 20.90 -13.94 10.18
C THR A 374 22.01 -14.05 11.22
N CYS A 375 22.91 -13.07 11.31
CA CYS A 375 23.97 -12.98 12.30
C CYS A 375 23.52 -12.39 13.65
N HIS A 376 22.22 -11.99 13.80
CA HIS A 376 21.77 -11.40 15.06
C HIS A 376 21.83 -12.44 16.21
N PRO A 377 22.50 -12.12 17.35
CA PRO A 377 22.76 -13.09 18.43
C PRO A 377 21.51 -13.51 19.18
N ASP A 378 20.45 -12.68 19.20
CA ASP A 378 19.17 -12.97 19.86
C ASP A 378 17.98 -12.60 18.99
N ALA A 379 17.84 -13.29 17.86
CA ALA A 379 16.72 -13.09 16.94
C ALA A 379 15.36 -13.44 17.59
N ASN A 380 15.34 -14.35 18.59
CA ASN A 380 14.11 -14.68 19.31
C ASN A 380 13.57 -13.50 20.12
N PHE A 381 14.44 -12.76 20.80
CA PHE A 381 14.09 -11.51 21.48
C PHE A 381 13.56 -10.46 20.49
N VAL A 382 14.26 -10.29 19.36
CA VAL A 382 13.83 -9.33 18.32
C VAL A 382 12.45 -9.69 17.77
N CYS A 383 12.17 -10.98 17.56
CA CYS A 383 10.83 -11.45 17.14
C CYS A 383 9.76 -11.08 18.17
N ALA A 384 10.01 -11.26 19.47
CA ALA A 384 9.06 -10.89 20.53
C ALA A 384 8.74 -9.39 20.53
N ILE A 385 9.75 -8.53 20.33
CA ILE A 385 9.56 -7.09 20.27
C ILE A 385 8.85 -6.68 18.95
N LYS A 386 9.21 -7.27 17.80
CA LYS A 386 8.50 -7.03 16.53
C LYS A 386 7.03 -7.42 16.64
N GLU A 387 6.73 -8.54 17.27
CA GLU A 387 5.35 -8.99 17.50
C GLU A 387 4.58 -8.00 18.39
N ALA A 388 5.20 -7.51 19.47
CA ALA A 388 4.61 -6.47 20.32
C ALA A 388 4.36 -5.17 19.53
N LEU A 389 5.31 -4.75 18.70
CA LEU A 389 5.14 -3.60 17.80
C LEU A 389 3.96 -3.80 16.84
N ALA A 390 3.77 -5.02 16.33
CA ALA A 390 2.67 -5.35 15.43
C ALA A 390 1.30 -5.23 16.11
N VAL A 391 1.15 -5.83 17.29
CA VAL A 391 -0.09 -5.76 18.10
C VAL A 391 -0.45 -4.31 18.40
N GLU A 392 0.51 -3.56 18.92
CA GLU A 392 0.26 -2.17 19.36
C GLU A 392 0.13 -1.21 18.16
N SER A 393 0.67 -1.55 16.99
CA SER A 393 0.37 -0.82 15.75
C SER A 393 -1.10 -0.98 15.35
N LEU A 394 -1.65 -2.17 15.48
CA LEU A 394 -3.07 -2.42 15.21
C LEU A 394 -3.97 -1.70 16.24
N ASN A 395 -3.52 -1.61 17.50
CA ASN A 395 -4.27 -0.93 18.58
C ASN A 395 -4.23 0.61 18.47
N PHE A 396 -3.09 1.20 18.13
CA PHE A 396 -2.89 2.65 18.17
C PHE A 396 -2.74 3.29 16.81
N TYR A 397 -1.86 2.74 15.95
CA TYR A 397 -1.51 3.38 14.68
C TYR A 397 -2.65 3.32 13.66
N TYR A 398 -3.27 2.15 13.46
CA TYR A 398 -4.33 1.97 12.48
C TYR A 398 -5.56 2.86 12.75
N PRO A 399 -6.13 2.91 13.97
CA PRO A 399 -7.22 3.82 14.28
C PRO A 399 -6.83 5.29 14.08
N ALA A 400 -5.63 5.67 14.50
CA ALA A 400 -5.14 7.05 14.37
C ALA A 400 -4.92 7.44 12.90
N TYR A 401 -4.43 6.52 12.07
CA TYR A 401 -4.25 6.75 10.65
C TYR A 401 -5.59 7.04 9.98
N TYR A 402 -6.61 6.21 10.22
CA TYR A 402 -7.95 6.43 9.69
C TYR A 402 -8.57 7.73 10.24
N GLU A 403 -8.45 8.00 11.54
CA GLU A 403 -8.95 9.23 12.14
C GLU A 403 -8.27 10.48 11.55
N ASN A 404 -6.95 10.44 11.38
CA ASN A 404 -6.19 11.54 10.79
C ASN A 404 -6.58 11.78 9.33
N THR A 405 -6.71 10.71 8.55
CA THR A 405 -7.14 10.78 7.14
C THR A 405 -8.59 11.27 7.04
N LEU A 406 -9.44 10.90 8.01
CA LEU A 406 -10.84 11.34 8.14
C LEU A 406 -10.98 12.82 8.45
N LYS A 407 -10.23 13.29 9.44
CA LYS A 407 -10.37 14.65 9.99
C LYS A 407 -9.47 15.66 9.32
N SER A 408 -8.50 15.18 8.52
CA SER A 408 -7.52 16.05 7.92
C SER A 408 -8.02 16.70 6.65
N ARG A 409 -7.32 17.75 6.22
CA ARG A 409 -7.54 18.49 4.97
C ARG A 409 -7.49 17.65 3.70
N TYR A 410 -7.20 16.34 3.81
CA TYR A 410 -6.87 15.48 2.67
C TYR A 410 -8.10 14.87 2.01
N LEU A 411 -9.13 14.52 2.79
CA LEU A 411 -10.41 14.07 2.25
C LEU A 411 -11.48 15.06 2.71
N ARG A 412 -11.98 15.85 1.78
CA ARG A 412 -12.89 16.98 2.07
C ARG A 412 -14.35 16.58 2.12
N ASP A 413 -14.65 15.35 1.70
CA ASP A 413 -15.98 14.76 1.70
C ASP A 413 -15.99 13.46 2.51
N GLU A 414 -16.99 13.27 3.38
CA GLU A 414 -17.13 12.01 4.14
C GLU A 414 -17.24 10.78 3.23
N ALA A 415 -17.82 10.94 2.03
CA ALA A 415 -17.90 9.88 1.04
C ALA A 415 -16.51 9.39 0.57
N ASP A 416 -15.48 10.26 0.55
CA ASP A 416 -14.12 9.89 0.11
C ASP A 416 -13.51 8.76 0.95
N LEU A 417 -14.00 8.56 2.18
CA LEU A 417 -13.54 7.50 3.08
C LEU A 417 -13.99 6.12 2.66
N ASP A 418 -15.21 6.00 2.17
CA ASP A 418 -15.72 4.71 1.70
C ASP A 418 -14.88 4.24 0.51
N TYR A 419 -14.45 5.17 -0.35
CA TYR A 419 -13.57 4.86 -1.48
C TYR A 419 -12.12 4.61 -1.05
N LEU A 420 -11.60 5.31 -0.04
CA LEU A 420 -10.30 4.99 0.55
C LEU A 420 -10.31 3.58 1.17
N LYS A 421 -11.38 3.23 1.86
CA LYS A 421 -11.57 1.88 2.39
C LYS A 421 -11.64 0.86 1.26
N LEU A 422 -12.40 1.15 0.20
CA LEU A 422 -12.44 0.29 -0.99
C LEU A 422 -11.06 0.09 -1.60
N VAL A 423 -10.23 1.14 -1.70
CA VAL A 423 -8.83 1.03 -2.15
C VAL A 423 -8.05 0.11 -1.23
N THR A 424 -8.15 0.29 0.10
CA THR A 424 -7.44 -0.54 1.08
C THR A 424 -7.83 -2.01 0.97
N ASP A 425 -9.15 -2.29 0.87
CA ASP A 425 -9.70 -3.64 0.74
C ASP A 425 -9.38 -4.29 -0.64
N SER A 426 -9.06 -3.46 -1.63
CA SER A 426 -8.68 -3.88 -2.98
C SER A 426 -7.18 -4.18 -3.12
N CYS A 427 -6.37 -3.87 -2.09
CA CYS A 427 -4.92 -4.04 -2.14
C CYS A 427 -4.52 -5.50 -2.28
N VAL A 428 -3.59 -5.74 -3.18
CA VAL A 428 -2.92 -7.02 -3.38
C VAL A 428 -1.43 -6.81 -3.50
N LEU A 429 -0.67 -7.86 -3.20
CA LEU A 429 0.75 -7.91 -3.50
C LEU A 429 0.92 -8.59 -4.86
N GLU A 430 1.44 -7.86 -5.84
CA GLU A 430 1.76 -8.40 -7.16
C GLU A 430 3.27 -8.64 -7.24
N LEU A 431 3.66 -9.92 -7.34
CA LEU A 431 5.07 -10.31 -7.23
C LEU A 431 5.95 -9.71 -8.33
N GLY A 432 5.47 -9.65 -9.56
CA GLY A 432 6.23 -9.09 -10.67
C GLY A 432 6.32 -7.56 -10.65
N ALA A 433 5.35 -6.87 -10.04
CA ALA A 433 5.37 -5.42 -9.91
C ALA A 433 6.12 -4.93 -8.68
N GLN A 434 6.22 -5.75 -7.62
CA GLN A 434 6.80 -5.36 -6.35
C GLN A 434 7.99 -6.24 -5.94
N PHE A 435 7.74 -7.50 -5.58
CA PHE A 435 8.74 -8.41 -5.02
C PHE A 435 9.90 -8.70 -5.99
N TRP A 436 9.61 -8.85 -7.26
CA TRP A 436 10.58 -9.04 -8.33
C TRP A 436 10.54 -7.90 -9.35
N ALA A 437 10.27 -6.69 -8.91
CA ALA A 437 10.11 -5.53 -9.79
C ALA A 437 11.24 -5.37 -10.82
N ASP A 438 12.50 -5.60 -10.43
CA ASP A 438 13.67 -5.44 -11.29
C ASP A 438 13.76 -6.49 -12.41
N TYR A 439 13.13 -7.64 -12.23
CA TYR A 439 13.14 -8.73 -13.22
C TYR A 439 11.92 -8.70 -14.15
N PHE A 440 10.82 -8.08 -13.73
CA PHE A 440 9.56 -8.05 -14.47
C PHE A 440 9.12 -6.62 -14.79
N ARG A 441 8.53 -5.92 -13.83
CA ARG A 441 7.97 -4.57 -14.05
C ARG A 441 8.97 -3.61 -14.69
N ASN A 442 10.18 -3.50 -14.15
CA ASN A 442 11.15 -2.51 -14.62
C ASN A 442 11.66 -2.85 -16.03
N LYS A 443 11.83 -4.14 -16.34
CA LYS A 443 12.20 -4.57 -17.71
C LYS A 443 11.11 -4.27 -18.73
N ILE A 444 9.85 -4.54 -18.38
CA ILE A 444 8.70 -4.21 -19.22
C ILE A 444 8.57 -2.68 -19.36
N ALA A 445 8.71 -1.95 -18.27
CA ALA A 445 8.59 -0.51 -18.25
C ALA A 445 9.60 0.18 -19.18
N GLU A 446 10.86 -0.21 -19.10
CA GLU A 446 11.93 0.38 -19.92
C GLU A 446 11.74 0.12 -21.40
N GLU A 447 11.39 -1.09 -21.81
CA GLU A 447 11.36 -1.49 -23.22
C GLU A 447 10.01 -1.22 -23.91
N VAL A 448 8.92 -1.29 -23.16
CA VAL A 448 7.56 -1.18 -23.72
C VAL A 448 6.94 0.17 -23.43
N ILE A 449 6.82 0.52 -22.15
CA ILE A 449 6.09 1.73 -21.74
C ILE A 449 6.87 2.99 -22.10
N LYS A 450 8.14 3.03 -21.73
CA LYS A 450 9.03 4.19 -21.98
C LYS A 450 9.18 4.50 -23.46
N TYR A 451 9.35 3.48 -24.30
CA TYR A 451 9.56 3.62 -25.72
C TYR A 451 8.29 3.43 -26.57
N LYS A 452 7.13 3.25 -25.92
CA LYS A 452 5.83 3.01 -26.58
C LYS A 452 5.91 1.84 -27.58
N GLY A 453 6.60 0.77 -27.17
CA GLY A 453 6.89 -0.38 -28.01
C GLY A 453 5.65 -1.22 -28.28
N THR A 454 5.51 -1.72 -29.52
CA THR A 454 4.37 -2.56 -29.94
C THR A 454 4.69 -4.06 -29.91
N ASN A 455 5.93 -4.43 -29.57
CA ASN A 455 6.43 -5.81 -29.68
C ASN A 455 6.42 -6.56 -28.34
N PHE A 456 5.34 -6.35 -27.56
CA PHE A 456 5.25 -6.79 -26.17
C PHE A 456 5.47 -8.31 -26.00
N ALA A 457 4.82 -9.14 -26.83
CA ALA A 457 4.96 -10.59 -26.74
C ALA A 457 6.42 -11.06 -26.92
N SER A 458 7.13 -10.49 -27.91
CA SER A 458 8.56 -10.79 -28.12
C SER A 458 9.43 -10.31 -26.95
N HIS A 459 9.07 -9.19 -26.34
CA HIS A 459 9.79 -8.68 -25.20
C HIS A 459 9.61 -9.59 -23.97
N LEU A 460 8.40 -10.07 -23.67
CA LEU A 460 8.16 -11.07 -22.63
C LEU A 460 9.01 -12.33 -22.84
N GLU A 461 9.10 -12.83 -24.09
CA GLU A 461 9.96 -13.97 -24.38
C GLU A 461 11.45 -13.67 -24.11
N SER A 462 11.91 -12.46 -24.41
CA SER A 462 13.32 -12.07 -24.20
C SER A 462 13.72 -12.00 -22.73
N ILE A 463 12.83 -11.60 -21.83
CA ILE A 463 13.10 -11.53 -20.39
C ILE A 463 12.83 -12.86 -19.66
N THR A 464 12.13 -13.82 -20.31
CA THR A 464 11.73 -15.10 -19.71
C THR A 464 12.90 -15.86 -19.06
N PRO A 465 14.09 -16.00 -19.66
CA PRO A 465 15.18 -16.76 -19.03
C PRO A 465 15.64 -16.15 -17.68
N GLN A 466 15.71 -14.82 -17.60
CA GLN A 466 16.11 -14.13 -16.38
C GLN A 466 14.99 -14.19 -15.32
N ALA A 467 13.75 -13.99 -15.74
CA ALA A 467 12.58 -14.09 -14.89
C ALA A 467 12.41 -15.50 -14.31
N GLN A 468 12.57 -16.54 -15.14
CA GLN A 468 12.52 -17.93 -14.67
C GLN A 468 13.68 -18.24 -13.71
N GLY A 469 14.86 -17.74 -13.98
CA GLY A 469 16.03 -17.97 -13.13
C GLY A 469 15.87 -17.44 -11.70
N ILE A 470 15.16 -16.33 -11.48
CA ILE A 470 14.90 -15.86 -10.11
C ILE A 470 13.79 -16.68 -9.43
N ILE A 471 12.79 -17.11 -10.17
CA ILE A 471 11.75 -18.01 -9.67
C ILE A 471 12.39 -19.34 -9.25
N ASP A 472 13.24 -19.92 -10.08
CA ASP A 472 13.90 -21.22 -9.82
C ASP A 472 14.74 -21.14 -8.54
N LYS A 473 15.52 -20.07 -8.34
CA LYS A 473 16.29 -19.86 -7.12
C LYS A 473 15.44 -19.79 -5.85
N LEU A 474 14.29 -19.11 -5.92
CA LEU A 474 13.34 -19.11 -4.82
C LEU A 474 12.82 -20.52 -4.54
N MET A 475 12.42 -21.26 -5.58
CA MET A 475 11.87 -22.61 -5.42
C MET A 475 12.92 -23.62 -4.96
N GLU A 476 14.19 -23.45 -5.32
CA GLU A 476 15.31 -24.20 -4.74
C GLU A 476 15.42 -23.94 -3.23
N PHE A 477 15.34 -22.68 -2.79
CA PHE A 477 15.31 -22.34 -1.37
C PHE A 477 14.10 -22.98 -0.67
N VAL A 478 12.89 -22.82 -1.20
CA VAL A 478 11.65 -23.41 -0.66
C VAL A 478 11.77 -24.93 -0.51
N ALA A 479 12.39 -25.60 -1.47
CA ALA A 479 12.60 -27.06 -1.41
C ALA A 479 13.51 -27.49 -0.25
N THR A 480 14.41 -26.63 0.24
CA THR A 480 15.24 -26.92 1.42
C THR A 480 14.50 -26.83 2.74
N LYS A 481 13.26 -26.27 2.75
CA LYS A 481 12.45 -26.02 3.96
C LYS A 481 11.33 -27.06 4.15
N LYS A 482 11.17 -27.97 3.21
CA LYS A 482 10.25 -29.13 3.26
C LYS A 482 10.92 -30.35 3.86
#